data_34e440c570e8a8983fd6aea143ef9c08
#
_entry.id   34e440c570e8a8983fd6aea143ef9c08
#
_cell.length_a   1.000
_cell.length_b   1.000
_cell.length_c   1.000
_cell.angle_alpha   90.00
_cell.angle_beta   90.00
_cell.angle_gamma   90.00
#
_symmetry.space_group_name_H-M   'P 1'
#
loop_
_entity.id
_entity.type
_entity.pdbx_description
1 polymer ?
#
loop_
_entity_poly.entity_id
_entity_poly.type
_entity_poly.pdbx_seq_one_letter_code
_entity_poly.pdbx_strand_id
1 'polypeptide(L)'
;MNTELARFNMIEQQIRPWEVLDAGVLSLLSSVRREDFVPASHRAMAFVDTTVPIGSGQCMLEPKVEARLLQELQLKRHEKVLEIGAGSGFMAALLAHRAMQVFSLECRPALAAAARENLRLAGIVNATVVETTAAQGAQGLPAEAPFDAIVLSGSVAVVPRALLEQLKPGGRLVAIVGQEPVMQACLYTRAGDSAWGQAELFDTVAPRLDGFAEPPRFQF
;
A
#
# COMPACT_ATOMS: atom_id res chain seq x y z
N MET A 1 23.64 14.65 -4.66
CA MET A 1 22.91 13.82 -5.64
C MET A 1 21.84 14.68 -6.28
N ASN A 2 21.68 14.65 -7.59
CA ASN A 2 20.56 15.34 -8.24
C ASN A 2 19.29 14.51 -8.06
N THR A 3 18.43 14.91 -7.13
CA THR A 3 17.22 14.18 -6.72
C THR A 3 16.21 14.04 -7.86
N GLU A 4 16.05 15.07 -8.68
CA GLU A 4 15.16 15.05 -9.84
C GLU A 4 15.60 14.02 -10.89
N LEU A 5 16.89 13.97 -11.18
CA LEU A 5 17.45 12.98 -12.10
C LEU A 5 17.33 11.56 -11.54
N ALA A 6 17.56 11.39 -10.23
CA ALA A 6 17.42 10.08 -9.59
C ALA A 6 15.96 9.57 -9.62
N ARG A 7 14.99 10.47 -9.36
CA ARG A 7 13.57 10.16 -9.47
C ARG A 7 13.17 9.82 -10.91
N PHE A 8 13.62 10.60 -11.87
CA PHE A 8 13.39 10.33 -13.29
C PHE A 8 13.94 8.95 -13.69
N ASN A 9 15.19 8.64 -13.31
CA ASN A 9 15.81 7.34 -13.62
C ASN A 9 15.05 6.18 -12.94
N MET A 10 14.58 6.32 -11.70
CA MET A 10 13.75 5.34 -11.02
C MET A 10 12.47 5.05 -11.83
N ILE A 11 11.79 6.08 -12.31
CA ILE A 11 10.56 5.94 -13.10
C ILE A 11 10.84 5.25 -14.43
N GLU A 12 11.84 5.70 -15.18
CA GLU A 12 12.10 5.23 -16.53
C GLU A 12 12.78 3.85 -16.58
N GLN A 13 13.64 3.54 -15.60
CA GLN A 13 14.50 2.36 -15.65
C GLN A 13 14.07 1.23 -14.70
N GLN A 14 13.21 1.53 -13.69
CA GLN A 14 12.76 0.54 -12.73
C GLN A 14 11.24 0.34 -12.79
N ILE A 15 10.45 1.41 -12.83
CA ILE A 15 9.00 1.35 -12.74
C ILE A 15 8.35 1.03 -14.08
N ARG A 16 8.69 1.74 -15.15
CA ARG A 16 8.14 1.47 -16.50
C ARG A 16 8.43 0.06 -17.01
N PRO A 17 9.65 -0.51 -16.87
CA PRO A 17 9.93 -1.88 -17.28
C PRO A 17 9.11 -2.93 -16.51
N TRP A 18 8.55 -2.57 -15.36
CA TRP A 18 7.64 -3.38 -14.55
C TRP A 18 6.17 -3.19 -14.95
N GLU A 19 5.92 -2.82 -16.20
CA GLU A 19 4.59 -2.66 -16.78
C GLU A 19 3.70 -1.62 -16.08
N VAL A 20 4.30 -0.62 -15.43
CA VAL A 20 3.58 0.55 -14.96
C VAL A 20 3.50 1.55 -16.12
N LEU A 21 2.37 1.55 -16.82
CA LEU A 21 2.16 2.32 -18.04
C LEU A 21 1.09 3.41 -17.91
N ASP A 22 0.33 3.44 -16.81
CA ASP A 22 -0.67 4.50 -16.54
C ASP A 22 0.02 5.85 -16.41
N ALA A 23 -0.25 6.75 -17.35
CA ALA A 23 0.37 8.09 -17.39
C ALA A 23 0.07 8.92 -16.14
N GLY A 24 -1.09 8.71 -15.51
CA GLY A 24 -1.46 9.39 -14.29
C GLY A 24 -0.66 8.89 -13.07
N VAL A 25 -0.38 7.58 -13.01
CA VAL A 25 0.51 6.99 -11.98
C VAL A 25 1.93 7.48 -12.16
N LEU A 26 2.48 7.44 -13.38
CA LEU A 26 3.83 7.92 -13.67
C LEU A 26 4.00 9.41 -13.36
N SER A 27 3.02 10.24 -13.73
CA SER A 27 3.00 11.67 -13.40
C SER A 27 2.95 11.92 -11.90
N LEU A 28 2.16 11.11 -11.18
CA LEU A 28 2.06 11.20 -9.72
C LEU A 28 3.40 10.87 -9.05
N LEU A 29 4.06 9.80 -9.46
CA LEU A 29 5.39 9.40 -8.96
C LEU A 29 6.48 10.44 -9.27
N SER A 30 6.31 11.24 -10.33
CA SER A 30 7.19 12.36 -10.63
C SER A 30 6.98 13.54 -9.68
N SER A 31 5.76 13.74 -9.18
CA SER A 31 5.37 14.91 -8.37
C SER A 31 5.42 14.65 -6.87
N VAL A 32 5.03 13.46 -6.41
CA VAL A 32 5.11 13.10 -4.98
C VAL A 32 6.54 12.72 -4.62
N ARG A 33 7.11 13.44 -3.70
CA ARG A 33 8.51 13.34 -3.32
C ARG A 33 8.72 12.17 -2.36
N ARG A 34 9.02 10.96 -2.90
CA ARG A 34 9.24 9.75 -2.11
C ARG A 34 10.31 9.95 -1.02
N GLU A 35 11.36 10.72 -1.31
CA GLU A 35 12.46 11.02 -0.40
C GLU A 35 12.04 11.78 0.88
N ASP A 36 10.87 12.42 0.87
CA ASP A 36 10.32 13.09 2.05
C ASP A 36 9.61 12.13 3.01
N PHE A 37 9.29 10.90 2.55
CA PHE A 37 8.70 9.83 3.34
C PHE A 37 9.74 8.81 3.85
N VAL A 38 11.01 8.97 3.47
CA VAL A 38 12.10 8.10 3.87
C VAL A 38 12.84 8.73 5.07
N PRO A 39 13.17 7.95 6.12
CA PRO A 39 13.98 8.46 7.23
C PRO A 39 15.29 9.08 6.74
N ALA A 40 15.73 10.16 7.39
CA ALA A 40 16.92 10.91 6.98
C ALA A 40 18.16 10.04 6.80
N SER A 41 18.35 9.04 7.66
CA SER A 41 19.45 8.06 7.59
C SER A 41 19.44 7.17 6.33
N HIS A 42 18.26 7.01 5.69
CA HIS A 42 18.08 6.15 4.52
C HIS A 42 17.68 6.92 3.26
N ARG A 43 17.68 8.27 3.30
CA ARG A 43 17.20 9.12 2.19
C ARG A 43 17.90 8.83 0.86
N ALA A 44 19.16 8.39 0.87
CA ALA A 44 19.87 7.98 -0.33
C ALA A 44 19.28 6.75 -1.02
N MET A 45 18.48 5.94 -0.30
CA MET A 45 17.82 4.73 -0.82
C MET A 45 16.44 5.01 -1.44
N ALA A 46 15.94 6.25 -1.36
CA ALA A 46 14.58 6.59 -1.79
C ALA A 46 14.26 6.21 -3.25
N PHE A 47 15.27 6.15 -4.11
CA PHE A 47 15.15 5.89 -5.55
C PHE A 47 15.77 4.57 -5.99
N VAL A 48 16.22 3.76 -5.03
CA VAL A 48 16.81 2.44 -5.30
C VAL A 48 15.70 1.39 -5.33
N ASP A 49 15.81 0.41 -6.23
CA ASP A 49 14.87 -0.71 -6.36
C ASP A 49 15.06 -1.71 -5.20
N THR A 50 14.71 -1.28 -4.02
CA THR A 50 14.81 -2.06 -2.77
C THR A 50 13.80 -1.57 -1.74
N THR A 51 13.52 -2.40 -0.74
CA THR A 51 12.82 -1.99 0.46
C THR A 51 13.65 -1.00 1.28
N VAL A 52 13.00 -0.02 1.92
CA VAL A 52 13.68 1.00 2.72
C VAL A 52 13.26 0.91 4.18
N PRO A 53 14.18 0.66 5.13
CA PRO A 53 13.85 0.60 6.55
C PRO A 53 13.24 1.93 7.06
N ILE A 54 12.13 1.84 7.80
CA ILE A 54 11.41 2.98 8.38
C ILE A 54 11.34 2.94 9.91
N GLY A 55 12.06 2.02 10.53
CA GLY A 55 12.02 1.79 11.97
C GLY A 55 11.00 0.73 12.38
N SER A 56 10.99 0.40 13.66
CA SER A 56 10.08 -0.60 14.26
C SER A 56 10.11 -1.98 13.57
N GLY A 57 11.22 -2.33 12.90
CA GLY A 57 11.36 -3.56 12.13
C GLY A 57 10.57 -3.57 10.81
N GLN A 58 10.08 -2.42 10.37
CA GLN A 58 9.30 -2.28 9.13
C GLN A 58 10.08 -1.55 8.05
N CYS A 59 9.61 -1.70 6.81
CA CYS A 59 10.18 -0.99 5.65
C CYS A 59 9.08 -0.52 4.69
N MET A 60 9.40 0.49 3.89
CA MET A 60 8.65 0.82 2.67
C MET A 60 8.89 -0.27 1.64
N LEU A 61 7.89 -0.58 0.84
CA LEU A 61 8.01 -1.50 -0.29
C LEU A 61 8.91 -0.90 -1.39
N GLU A 62 9.35 -1.74 -2.30
CA GLU A 62 10.08 -1.32 -3.49
C GLU A 62 9.25 -0.34 -4.32
N PRO A 63 9.84 0.71 -4.90
CA PRO A 63 9.09 1.72 -5.67
C PRO A 63 8.22 1.12 -6.79
N LYS A 64 8.74 0.12 -7.50
CA LYS A 64 8.01 -0.57 -8.58
C LYS A 64 6.78 -1.34 -8.08
N VAL A 65 6.88 -1.95 -6.88
CA VAL A 65 5.77 -2.70 -6.27
C VAL A 65 4.66 -1.74 -5.85
N GLU A 66 4.99 -0.63 -5.15
CA GLU A 66 4.01 0.39 -4.77
C GLU A 66 3.32 0.99 -6.00
N ALA A 67 4.10 1.32 -7.04
CA ALA A 67 3.59 1.87 -8.29
C ALA A 67 2.63 0.90 -9.01
N ARG A 68 2.98 -0.39 -9.06
CA ARG A 68 2.15 -1.42 -9.69
C ARG A 68 0.86 -1.66 -8.91
N LEU A 69 0.92 -1.78 -7.58
CA LEU A 69 -0.28 -1.92 -6.75
C LEU A 69 -1.22 -0.72 -6.94
N LEU A 70 -0.69 0.50 -6.99
CA LEU A 70 -1.48 1.71 -7.24
C LEU A 70 -2.15 1.69 -8.62
N GLN A 71 -1.44 1.26 -9.67
CA GLN A 71 -1.99 1.14 -11.02
C GLN A 71 -3.14 0.15 -11.09
N GLU A 72 -3.01 -1.01 -10.48
CA GLU A 72 -4.03 -2.06 -10.50
C GLU A 72 -5.32 -1.66 -9.78
N LEU A 73 -5.23 -0.73 -8.82
CA LEU A 73 -6.40 -0.16 -8.17
C LEU A 73 -7.26 0.71 -9.11
N GLN A 74 -6.72 1.29 -10.19
CA GLN A 74 -7.45 2.14 -11.13
C GLN A 74 -8.37 3.16 -10.45
N LEU A 75 -7.84 3.88 -9.46
CA LEU A 75 -8.60 4.77 -8.58
C LEU A 75 -9.26 5.92 -9.33
N LYS A 76 -10.46 6.29 -8.88
CA LYS A 76 -11.22 7.44 -9.35
C LYS A 76 -11.35 8.50 -8.25
N ARG A 77 -11.39 9.77 -8.64
CA ARG A 77 -11.36 10.92 -7.73
C ARG A 77 -12.49 10.98 -6.68
N HIS A 78 -13.59 10.28 -6.91
CA HIS A 78 -14.73 10.24 -5.99
C HIS A 78 -14.70 9.06 -5.02
N GLU A 79 -13.69 8.21 -5.09
CA GLU A 79 -13.62 6.96 -4.34
C GLU A 79 -13.10 7.14 -2.92
N LYS A 80 -13.56 6.27 -2.04
CA LYS A 80 -13.10 6.12 -0.66
C LYS A 80 -12.25 4.88 -0.54
N VAL A 81 -11.05 5.04 0.02
CA VAL A 81 -10.01 4.00 0.05
C VAL A 81 -9.63 3.68 1.49
N LEU A 82 -9.40 2.40 1.76
CA LEU A 82 -8.76 1.91 2.98
C LEU A 82 -7.36 1.37 2.65
N GLU A 83 -6.37 1.82 3.39
CA GLU A 83 -5.03 1.23 3.42
C GLU A 83 -4.79 0.54 4.76
N ILE A 84 -4.13 -0.61 4.76
CA ILE A 84 -3.67 -1.29 5.96
C ILE A 84 -2.15 -1.42 5.91
N GLY A 85 -1.48 -0.83 6.91
CA GLY A 85 -0.04 -0.69 6.97
C GLY A 85 0.44 0.66 6.44
N ALA A 86 0.11 1.77 7.14
CA ALA A 86 0.50 3.13 6.73
C ALA A 86 2.02 3.31 6.60
N GLY A 87 2.79 2.68 7.48
CA GLY A 87 4.24 2.76 7.48
C GLY A 87 4.75 4.19 7.51
N SER A 88 5.36 4.64 6.41
CA SER A 88 5.83 6.02 6.27
C SER A 88 4.75 7.02 5.83
N GLY A 89 3.56 6.54 5.39
CA GLY A 89 2.50 7.34 4.79
C GLY A 89 2.67 7.59 3.29
N PHE A 90 3.66 6.99 2.62
CA PHE A 90 3.91 7.24 1.19
C PHE A 90 2.78 6.69 0.31
N MET A 91 2.37 5.44 0.51
CA MET A 91 1.23 4.88 -0.24
C MET A 91 -0.06 5.67 0.06
N ALA A 92 -0.32 6.05 1.33
CA ALA A 92 -1.45 6.92 1.67
C ALA A 92 -1.43 8.24 0.90
N ALA A 93 -0.26 8.87 0.72
CA ALA A 93 -0.11 10.09 -0.08
C ALA A 93 -0.43 9.84 -1.56
N LEU A 94 0.06 8.75 -2.15
CA LEU A 94 -0.26 8.38 -3.53
C LEU A 94 -1.76 8.14 -3.73
N LEU A 95 -2.39 7.40 -2.81
CA LEU A 95 -3.83 7.15 -2.82
C LEU A 95 -4.63 8.44 -2.69
N ALA A 96 -4.23 9.35 -1.81
CA ALA A 96 -4.91 10.63 -1.57
C ALA A 96 -4.94 11.55 -2.80
N HIS A 97 -3.92 11.50 -3.63
CA HIS A 97 -3.92 12.23 -4.90
C HIS A 97 -4.90 11.67 -5.94
N ARG A 98 -5.33 10.42 -5.79
CA ARG A 98 -6.19 9.71 -6.76
C ARG A 98 -7.61 9.49 -6.26
N ALA A 99 -7.87 9.61 -4.95
CA ALA A 99 -9.15 9.33 -4.30
C ALA A 99 -9.74 10.57 -3.63
N MET A 100 -11.00 10.50 -3.26
CA MET A 100 -11.68 11.54 -2.47
C MET A 100 -11.24 11.52 -1.01
N GLN A 101 -11.11 10.32 -0.45
CA GLN A 101 -10.79 10.11 0.97
C GLN A 101 -10.02 8.81 1.16
N VAL A 102 -8.99 8.86 2.02
CA VAL A 102 -8.17 7.72 2.39
C VAL A 102 -8.18 7.54 3.91
N PHE A 103 -8.46 6.34 4.36
CA PHE A 103 -8.18 5.89 5.72
C PHE A 103 -6.98 4.95 5.67
N SER A 104 -5.97 5.22 6.47
CA SER A 104 -4.73 4.43 6.51
C SER A 104 -4.50 3.92 7.93
N LEU A 105 -4.55 2.61 8.13
CA LEU A 105 -4.41 1.98 9.44
C LEU A 105 -2.95 1.67 9.74
N GLU A 106 -2.52 1.97 10.97
CA GLU A 106 -1.19 1.63 11.46
C GLU A 106 -1.27 1.13 12.90
N CYS A 107 -0.60 0.00 13.18
CA CYS A 107 -0.63 -0.61 14.51
C CYS A 107 0.57 -0.21 15.39
N ARG A 108 1.57 0.44 14.81
CA ARG A 108 2.76 0.92 15.54
C ARG A 108 2.66 2.42 15.79
N PRO A 109 2.50 2.88 17.04
CA PRO A 109 2.28 4.30 17.35
C PRO A 109 3.36 5.22 16.77
N ALA A 110 4.62 4.79 16.78
CA ALA A 110 5.73 5.58 16.24
C ALA A 110 5.61 5.78 14.71
N LEU A 111 5.19 4.74 13.97
CA LEU A 111 4.96 4.85 12.53
C LEU A 111 3.69 5.63 12.22
N ALA A 112 2.62 5.44 13.00
CA ALA A 112 1.40 6.24 12.85
C ALA A 112 1.67 7.74 13.03
N ALA A 113 2.49 8.11 14.03
CA ALA A 113 2.92 9.49 14.24
C ALA A 113 3.77 10.01 13.07
N ALA A 114 4.74 9.22 12.60
CA ALA A 114 5.58 9.58 11.46
C ALA A 114 4.77 9.74 10.18
N ALA A 115 3.84 8.82 9.87
CA ALA A 115 2.97 8.91 8.71
C ALA A 115 2.10 10.18 8.74
N ARG A 116 1.49 10.51 9.88
CA ARG A 116 0.71 11.76 10.04
C ARG A 116 1.55 12.99 9.76
N GLU A 117 2.76 13.04 10.30
CA GLU A 117 3.66 14.18 10.08
C GLU A 117 4.13 14.28 8.63
N ASN A 118 4.50 13.17 8.00
CA ASN A 118 4.89 13.14 6.60
C ASN A 118 3.74 13.61 5.68
N LEU A 119 2.51 13.13 5.91
CA LEU A 119 1.33 13.55 5.16
C LEU A 119 1.05 15.05 5.36
N ARG A 120 1.16 15.56 6.60
CA ARG A 120 1.01 16.97 6.91
C ARG A 120 2.03 17.85 6.17
N LEU A 121 3.31 17.44 6.19
CA LEU A 121 4.39 18.15 5.48
C LEU A 121 4.22 18.10 3.96
N ALA A 122 3.66 17.01 3.43
CA ALA A 122 3.33 16.87 2.02
C ALA A 122 2.04 17.63 1.61
N GLY A 123 1.34 18.28 2.56
CA GLY A 123 0.11 19.02 2.29
C GLY A 123 -1.10 18.13 1.98
N ILE A 124 -1.06 16.85 2.36
CA ILE A 124 -2.17 15.90 2.17
C ILE A 124 -3.22 16.13 3.27
N VAL A 125 -4.44 16.46 2.88
CA VAL A 125 -5.54 16.81 3.80
C VAL A 125 -6.69 15.80 3.79
N ASN A 126 -6.73 14.90 2.81
CA ASN A 126 -7.79 13.92 2.60
C ASN A 126 -7.36 12.47 2.94
N ALA A 127 -6.22 12.30 3.61
CA ALA A 127 -5.78 11.03 4.19
C ALA A 127 -5.77 11.12 5.72
N THR A 128 -6.43 10.16 6.37
CA THR A 128 -6.49 10.05 7.83
C THR A 128 -5.77 8.81 8.29
N VAL A 129 -4.69 8.97 9.06
CA VAL A 129 -3.99 7.85 9.69
C VAL A 129 -4.68 7.49 11.01
N VAL A 130 -5.24 6.28 11.07
CA VAL A 130 -5.93 5.72 12.22
C VAL A 130 -5.00 4.73 12.92
N GLU A 131 -4.69 5.01 14.17
CA GLU A 131 -3.91 4.10 15.00
C GLU A 131 -4.82 2.98 15.52
N THR A 132 -4.39 1.73 15.35
CA THR A 132 -5.14 0.53 15.73
C THR A 132 -4.22 -0.46 16.45
N THR A 133 -4.79 -1.50 17.04
CA THR A 133 -3.99 -2.70 17.34
C THR A 133 -3.81 -3.53 16.07
N ALA A 134 -2.81 -4.40 16.03
CA ALA A 134 -2.58 -5.30 14.90
C ALA A 134 -3.84 -6.14 14.57
N ALA A 135 -4.49 -6.70 15.59
CA ALA A 135 -5.71 -7.48 15.42
C ALA A 135 -6.90 -6.65 14.88
N GLN A 136 -7.03 -5.40 15.32
CA GLN A 136 -8.04 -4.48 14.79
C GLN A 136 -7.75 -4.09 13.34
N GLY A 137 -6.46 -3.78 13.02
CA GLY A 137 -6.04 -3.49 11.65
C GLY A 137 -6.36 -4.62 10.68
N ALA A 138 -6.16 -5.87 11.08
CA ALA A 138 -6.50 -7.03 10.27
C ALA A 138 -8.02 -7.21 10.04
N GLN A 139 -8.88 -6.59 10.87
CA GLN A 139 -10.33 -6.54 10.66
C GLN A 139 -10.78 -5.35 9.78
N GLY A 140 -9.86 -4.48 9.37
CA GLY A 140 -10.17 -3.29 8.61
C GLY A 140 -10.81 -2.17 9.44
N LEU A 141 -11.71 -1.41 8.82
CA LEU A 141 -12.38 -0.26 9.46
C LEU A 141 -13.91 -0.31 9.21
N PRO A 142 -14.63 -1.25 9.84
CA PRO A 142 -16.06 -1.45 9.59
C PRO A 142 -16.92 -0.21 9.81
N ALA A 143 -16.53 0.69 10.74
CA ALA A 143 -17.25 1.93 11.02
C ALA A 143 -17.27 2.90 9.84
N GLU A 144 -16.29 2.80 8.95
CA GLU A 144 -16.17 3.65 7.76
C GLU A 144 -16.53 2.90 6.46
N ALA A 145 -16.82 1.60 6.55
CA ALA A 145 -17.23 0.82 5.37
C ALA A 145 -18.57 1.33 4.80
N PRO A 146 -18.89 1.10 3.51
CA PRO A 146 -18.06 0.36 2.55
C PRO A 146 -17.03 1.23 1.82
N PHE A 147 -15.98 0.57 1.28
CA PHE A 147 -14.90 1.18 0.52
C PHE A 147 -14.99 0.85 -0.96
N ASP A 148 -14.53 1.78 -1.81
CA ASP A 148 -14.38 1.53 -3.25
C ASP A 148 -13.12 0.71 -3.54
N ALA A 149 -12.07 0.93 -2.75
CA ALA A 149 -10.83 0.18 -2.86
C ALA A 149 -10.19 -0.07 -1.49
N ILE A 150 -9.46 -1.19 -1.37
CA ILE A 150 -8.64 -1.53 -0.20
C ILE A 150 -7.25 -1.92 -0.70
N VAL A 151 -6.20 -1.48 -0.01
CA VAL A 151 -4.82 -1.88 -0.25
C VAL A 151 -4.16 -2.39 1.02
N LEU A 152 -3.49 -3.53 0.90
CA LEU A 152 -2.62 -4.05 1.95
C LEU A 152 -1.17 -3.69 1.59
N SER A 153 -0.58 -2.75 2.35
CA SER A 153 0.77 -2.23 2.12
C SER A 153 1.85 -3.14 2.76
N GLY A 154 1.68 -4.45 2.59
CA GLY A 154 2.54 -5.53 3.01
C GLY A 154 1.92 -6.86 2.64
N SER A 155 2.52 -7.98 3.06
CA SER A 155 2.01 -9.30 2.70
C SER A 155 1.11 -9.91 3.77
N VAL A 156 0.21 -10.78 3.34
CA VAL A 156 -0.63 -11.63 4.18
C VAL A 156 -0.59 -13.07 3.67
N ALA A 157 -0.79 -14.05 4.54
CA ALA A 157 -0.88 -15.43 4.10
C ALA A 157 -2.17 -15.69 3.31
N VAL A 158 -3.27 -15.11 3.79
CA VAL A 158 -4.60 -15.16 3.17
C VAL A 158 -5.30 -13.83 3.43
N VAL A 159 -6.02 -13.31 2.44
CA VAL A 159 -6.85 -12.10 2.61
C VAL A 159 -8.07 -12.44 3.46
N PRO A 160 -8.29 -11.77 4.62
CA PRO A 160 -9.44 -12.00 5.45
C PRO A 160 -10.76 -11.67 4.73
N ARG A 161 -11.73 -12.53 4.86
CA ARG A 161 -13.07 -12.31 4.30
C ARG A 161 -13.71 -11.01 4.83
N ALA A 162 -13.46 -10.67 6.08
CA ALA A 162 -13.93 -9.43 6.70
C ALA A 162 -13.50 -8.15 5.94
N LEU A 163 -12.35 -8.16 5.27
CA LEU A 163 -11.92 -7.05 4.42
C LEU A 163 -12.67 -7.04 3.08
N LEU A 164 -12.87 -8.20 2.48
CA LEU A 164 -13.60 -8.31 1.21
C LEU A 164 -15.06 -7.89 1.38
N GLU A 165 -15.67 -8.16 2.53
CA GLU A 165 -17.03 -7.74 2.86
C GLU A 165 -17.18 -6.22 3.07
N GLN A 166 -16.08 -5.52 3.36
CA GLN A 166 -16.05 -4.05 3.45
C GLN A 166 -15.94 -3.35 2.09
N LEU A 167 -15.79 -4.08 0.98
CA LEU A 167 -15.83 -3.49 -0.35
C LEU A 167 -17.28 -3.19 -0.77
N LYS A 168 -17.46 -2.13 -1.53
CA LYS A 168 -18.70 -1.90 -2.31
C LYS A 168 -18.86 -2.97 -3.39
N PRO A 169 -20.06 -3.24 -3.90
CA PRO A 169 -20.22 -3.97 -5.17
C PRO A 169 -19.39 -3.29 -6.28
N GLY A 170 -18.56 -4.05 -7.00
CA GLY A 170 -17.58 -3.52 -7.95
C GLY A 170 -16.33 -2.94 -7.32
N GLY A 171 -16.22 -2.89 -6.00
CA GLY A 171 -15.01 -2.50 -5.28
C GLY A 171 -13.91 -3.56 -5.39
N ARG A 172 -12.67 -3.14 -5.15
CA ARG A 172 -11.50 -4.01 -5.34
C ARG A 172 -10.50 -3.89 -4.21
N LEU A 173 -9.76 -4.99 -3.98
CA LEU A 173 -8.69 -5.07 -2.99
C LEU A 173 -7.43 -5.58 -3.68
N VAL A 174 -6.30 -4.92 -3.46
CA VAL A 174 -4.98 -5.44 -3.83
C VAL A 174 -4.20 -5.86 -2.59
N ALA A 175 -3.54 -7.00 -2.66
CA ALA A 175 -2.72 -7.54 -1.58
C ALA A 175 -1.58 -8.39 -2.15
N ILE A 176 -0.47 -8.47 -1.42
CA ILE A 176 0.58 -9.46 -1.66
C ILE A 176 0.26 -10.68 -0.78
N VAL A 177 0.02 -11.83 -1.40
CA VAL A 177 -0.51 -13.03 -0.74
C VAL A 177 0.45 -14.19 -0.90
N GLY A 178 0.61 -14.97 0.14
CA GLY A 178 1.44 -16.18 0.13
C GLY A 178 2.43 -16.24 1.29
N GLN A 179 3.40 -17.11 1.19
CA GLN A 179 4.49 -17.28 2.15
C GLN A 179 5.82 -17.33 1.41
N GLU A 180 6.87 -16.79 2.03
CA GLU A 180 8.21 -16.92 1.46
C GLU A 180 8.58 -18.40 1.18
N PRO A 181 9.23 -18.66 0.05
CA PRO A 181 9.73 -17.70 -0.94
C PRO A 181 8.75 -17.36 -2.07
N VAL A 182 7.49 -17.80 -1.98
CA VAL A 182 6.49 -17.65 -3.06
C VAL A 182 5.33 -16.78 -2.57
N MET A 183 5.30 -15.53 -3.03
CA MET A 183 4.19 -14.61 -2.81
C MET A 183 3.79 -13.96 -4.13
N GLN A 184 2.52 -13.61 -4.26
CA GLN A 184 1.96 -12.97 -5.45
C GLN A 184 1.13 -11.75 -5.07
N ALA A 185 1.25 -10.68 -5.83
CA ALA A 185 0.28 -9.60 -5.80
C ALA A 185 -1.01 -10.09 -6.46
N CYS A 186 -2.13 -9.91 -5.79
CA CYS A 186 -3.44 -10.34 -6.23
C CYS A 186 -4.44 -9.19 -6.17
N LEU A 187 -5.33 -9.16 -7.16
CA LEU A 187 -6.49 -8.27 -7.21
C LEU A 187 -7.75 -9.07 -6.91
N TYR A 188 -8.49 -8.65 -5.89
CA TYR A 188 -9.82 -9.17 -5.58
C TYR A 188 -10.87 -8.15 -5.99
N THR A 189 -11.93 -8.58 -6.66
CA THR A 189 -13.04 -7.70 -7.07
C THR A 189 -14.35 -8.25 -6.54
N ARG A 190 -15.13 -7.42 -5.84
CA ARG A 190 -16.46 -7.82 -5.37
C ARG A 190 -17.45 -7.82 -6.53
N ALA A 191 -17.84 -8.99 -6.99
CA ALA A 191 -18.78 -9.17 -8.10
C ALA A 191 -20.26 -9.14 -7.66
N GLY A 192 -20.51 -9.34 -6.34
CA GLY A 192 -21.88 -9.38 -5.77
C GLY A 192 -21.84 -9.47 -4.26
N ASP A 193 -22.97 -9.76 -3.64
CA ASP A 193 -23.09 -9.77 -2.17
C ASP A 193 -22.18 -10.80 -1.50
N SER A 194 -21.96 -11.94 -2.13
CA SER A 194 -21.16 -13.05 -1.61
C SER A 194 -20.19 -13.63 -2.65
N ALA A 195 -19.90 -12.89 -3.72
CA ALA A 195 -19.06 -13.34 -4.81
C ALA A 195 -17.88 -12.37 -5.03
N TRP A 196 -16.69 -12.93 -5.08
CA TRP A 196 -15.44 -12.21 -5.35
C TRP A 196 -14.67 -12.91 -6.45
N GLY A 197 -14.21 -12.16 -7.43
CA GLY A 197 -13.21 -12.60 -8.40
C GLY A 197 -11.82 -12.38 -7.83
N GLN A 198 -10.86 -13.23 -8.20
CA GLN A 198 -9.45 -13.07 -7.92
C GLN A 198 -8.65 -13.16 -9.21
N ALA A 199 -7.68 -12.25 -9.37
CA ALA A 199 -6.69 -12.28 -10.43
C ALA A 199 -5.29 -12.19 -9.83
N GLU A 200 -4.38 -13.03 -10.28
CA GLU A 200 -2.96 -12.95 -9.98
C GLU A 200 -2.32 -11.91 -10.90
N LEU A 201 -1.49 -11.03 -10.34
CA LEU A 201 -0.91 -9.89 -11.05
C LEU A 201 0.56 -10.10 -11.38
N PHE A 202 1.38 -10.30 -10.36
CA PHE A 202 2.84 -10.50 -10.49
C PHE A 202 3.43 -11.14 -9.23
N ASP A 203 4.56 -11.81 -9.41
CA ASP A 203 5.31 -12.40 -8.30
C ASP A 203 6.14 -11.33 -7.59
N THR A 204 6.13 -11.35 -6.26
CA THR A 204 6.93 -10.45 -5.42
C THR A 204 7.00 -11.01 -4.00
N VAL A 205 7.91 -10.48 -3.19
CA VAL A 205 8.00 -10.78 -1.76
C VAL A 205 7.90 -9.47 -0.99
N ALA A 206 7.10 -9.45 0.07
CA ALA A 206 6.94 -8.27 0.92
C ALA A 206 6.90 -8.65 2.41
N PRO A 207 7.30 -7.74 3.30
CA PRO A 207 7.17 -7.93 4.74
C PRO A 207 5.75 -8.25 5.15
N ARG A 208 5.61 -9.09 6.16
CA ARG A 208 4.31 -9.50 6.69
C ARG A 208 3.65 -8.35 7.45
N LEU A 209 2.36 -8.16 7.19
CA LEU A 209 1.51 -7.30 8.04
C LEU A 209 1.20 -8.01 9.35
N ASP A 210 1.21 -7.26 10.45
CA ASP A 210 0.92 -7.80 11.77
C ASP A 210 -0.58 -8.06 11.96
N GLY A 211 -0.89 -9.06 12.81
CA GLY A 211 -2.25 -9.35 13.25
C GLY A 211 -3.08 -10.19 12.30
N PHE A 212 -2.57 -10.50 11.12
CA PHE A 212 -3.22 -11.39 10.16
C PHE A 212 -2.96 -12.86 10.52
N ALA A 213 -3.92 -13.72 10.20
CA ALA A 213 -3.79 -15.16 10.45
C ALA A 213 -2.64 -15.76 9.62
N GLU A 214 -1.84 -16.58 10.29
CA GLU A 214 -0.82 -17.40 9.65
C GLU A 214 -1.32 -18.86 9.55
N PRO A 215 -1.06 -19.56 8.45
CA PRO A 215 -1.37 -20.96 8.37
C PRO A 215 -0.54 -21.76 9.39
N PRO A 216 -1.08 -22.87 9.91
CA PRO A 216 -0.33 -23.72 10.83
C PRO A 216 0.97 -24.19 10.17
N ARG A 217 2.11 -23.93 10.82
CA ARG A 217 3.39 -24.49 10.38
C ARG A 217 3.40 -25.97 10.73
N PHE A 218 3.64 -26.83 9.74
CA PHE A 218 3.92 -28.23 10.02
C PHE A 218 5.19 -28.28 10.90
N GLN A 219 5.05 -28.78 12.11
CA GLN A 219 6.18 -29.20 12.95
C GLN A 219 6.39 -30.68 12.69
N PHE A 220 7.56 -31.04 12.17
CA PHE A 220 8.01 -32.43 12.08
C PHE A 220 8.51 -32.89 13.44
#